data_da9d0de643927d5df941bcc31c72afcf
#
_entry.id   da9d0de643927d5df941bcc31c72afcf
#
_cell.length_a   1.000
_cell.length_b   1.000
_cell.length_c   1.000
_cell.angle_alpha   90.00
_cell.angle_beta   90.00
_cell.angle_gamma   90.00
#
_symmetry.space_group_name_H-M   'P 1'
#
loop_
_entity.id
_entity.type
_entity.pdbx_description
1 polymer ?
#
loop_
_entity_poly.entity_id
_entity_poly.type
_entity_poly.pdbx_seq_one_letter_code
_entity_poly.pdbx_strand_id
1 'polypeptide(L)'
;MDEDLLPLTALLQQRGLRHRIYEDHGRQVIKVGSEDAAQLVRDTYRAWRSGELSIQLSRPTTLAPRASFLGWQIAPMTLVLIAFSVGGFLLLLLNAPLTWLALFTFTPFSVEQGQVVFGEVNQQYWRLITPAFLHFGWLHIVFNCLWLWELGARIERQMGSLNMAGLFLVIALVSNSVQYIFGGPGIFGGMSGVVYGLLGFAWVGAAVQPEWVFKPARPIMLFMVGWLVICLVGVVEVLGFGAVANAAHVGGLLTGAVLGAVFGVASRTGAAD
;
A
#
# COMPACT_ATOMS: atom_id res chain seq x y z
N MET A 1 -37.00 25.39 -5.61
CA MET A 1 -37.06 23.95 -5.37
C MET A 1 -35.85 23.37 -6.08
N ASP A 2 -34.89 22.91 -5.30
CA ASP A 2 -33.68 22.25 -5.85
C ASP A 2 -34.11 20.88 -6.35
N GLU A 3 -34.05 20.71 -7.63
CA GLU A 3 -34.38 19.44 -8.29
C GLU A 3 -33.20 18.51 -8.18
N ASP A 4 -33.44 17.29 -7.70
CA ASP A 4 -32.40 16.27 -7.63
C ASP A 4 -32.09 15.71 -9.04
N LEU A 5 -30.92 16.08 -9.57
CA LEU A 5 -30.44 15.63 -10.88
C LEU A 5 -29.73 14.26 -10.84
N LEU A 6 -29.68 13.57 -9.69
CA LEU A 6 -29.06 12.24 -9.58
C LEU A 6 -29.64 11.21 -10.58
N PRO A 7 -30.97 11.14 -10.81
CA PRO A 7 -31.51 10.22 -11.80
C PRO A 7 -31.00 10.50 -13.22
N LEU A 8 -30.98 11.77 -13.60
CA LEU A 8 -30.50 12.19 -14.91
C LEU A 8 -29.01 11.86 -15.10
N THR A 9 -28.18 12.09 -14.09
CA THR A 9 -26.76 11.79 -14.17
C THR A 9 -26.49 10.31 -14.32
N ALA A 10 -27.21 9.46 -13.60
CA ALA A 10 -27.11 8.02 -13.73
C ALA A 10 -27.40 7.55 -15.16
N LEU A 11 -28.43 8.13 -15.79
CA LEU A 11 -28.76 7.84 -17.18
C LEU A 11 -27.68 8.33 -18.14
N LEU A 12 -27.16 9.55 -17.96
CA LEU A 12 -26.11 10.11 -18.81
C LEU A 12 -24.81 9.27 -18.73
N GLN A 13 -24.48 8.81 -17.54
CA GLN A 13 -23.32 7.92 -17.30
C GLN A 13 -23.54 6.55 -17.97
N GLN A 14 -24.73 5.98 -17.87
CA GLN A 14 -25.09 4.71 -18.53
C GLN A 14 -24.99 4.83 -20.06
N ARG A 15 -25.26 6.01 -20.62
CA ARG A 15 -25.11 6.30 -22.05
C ARG A 15 -23.69 6.68 -22.46
N GLY A 16 -22.71 6.59 -21.54
CA GLY A 16 -21.31 6.88 -21.81
C GLY A 16 -20.98 8.36 -21.98
N LEU A 17 -21.90 9.28 -21.60
CA LEU A 17 -21.68 10.72 -21.71
C LEU A 17 -20.80 11.21 -20.56
N ARG A 18 -19.59 11.68 -20.86
CA ARG A 18 -18.71 12.31 -19.85
C ARG A 18 -19.28 13.66 -19.44
N HIS A 19 -19.60 13.81 -18.16
CA HIS A 19 -20.15 15.04 -17.58
C HIS A 19 -19.64 15.25 -16.15
N ARG A 20 -19.72 16.49 -15.65
CA ARG A 20 -19.49 16.85 -14.25
C ARG A 20 -20.68 17.64 -13.75
N ILE A 21 -21.10 17.35 -12.50
CA ILE A 21 -22.10 18.15 -11.80
C ILE A 21 -21.40 18.94 -10.70
N TYR A 22 -21.77 20.17 -10.55
CA TYR A 22 -21.37 21.03 -9.47
C TYR A 22 -22.51 21.99 -9.11
N GLU A 23 -22.46 22.55 -7.93
CA GLU A 23 -23.40 23.56 -7.48
C GLU A 23 -22.81 24.93 -7.76
N ASP A 24 -23.58 25.76 -8.43
CA ASP A 24 -23.24 27.14 -8.71
C ASP A 24 -24.42 28.06 -8.27
N HIS A 25 -24.15 28.95 -7.31
CA HIS A 25 -25.15 29.88 -6.73
C HIS A 25 -26.45 29.18 -6.30
N GLY A 26 -26.36 28.01 -5.66
CA GLY A 26 -27.52 27.23 -5.20
C GLY A 26 -28.27 26.49 -6.32
N ARG A 27 -27.68 26.38 -7.53
CA ARG A 27 -28.23 25.63 -8.66
C ARG A 27 -27.29 24.52 -9.07
N GLN A 28 -27.86 23.35 -9.35
CA GLN A 28 -27.06 22.25 -9.91
C GLN A 28 -26.81 22.49 -11.40
N VAL A 29 -25.54 22.44 -11.81
CA VAL A 29 -25.08 22.67 -13.18
C VAL A 29 -24.40 21.42 -13.71
N ILE A 30 -24.78 20.99 -14.92
CA ILE A 30 -24.13 19.88 -15.63
C ILE A 30 -23.17 20.45 -16.67
N LYS A 31 -21.87 20.22 -16.50
CA LYS A 31 -20.84 20.59 -17.47
C LYS A 31 -20.49 19.41 -18.36
N VAL A 32 -20.49 19.63 -19.68
CA VAL A 32 -20.13 18.66 -20.72
C VAL A 32 -19.06 19.23 -21.62
N GLY A 33 -18.45 18.37 -22.45
CA GLY A 33 -17.26 18.73 -23.23
C GLY A 33 -17.54 19.34 -24.60
N SER A 34 -18.80 19.29 -25.11
CA SER A 34 -19.17 19.81 -26.44
C SER A 34 -20.59 20.34 -26.45
N GLU A 35 -20.93 21.19 -27.45
CA GLU A 35 -22.29 21.74 -27.62
C GLU A 35 -23.28 20.62 -27.99
N ASP A 36 -22.88 19.65 -28.79
CA ASP A 36 -23.73 18.49 -29.13
C ASP A 36 -24.11 17.70 -27.88
N ALA A 37 -23.13 17.50 -26.97
CA ALA A 37 -23.36 16.86 -25.67
C ALA A 37 -24.32 17.72 -24.80
N ALA A 38 -24.18 19.03 -24.83
CA ALA A 38 -25.05 19.92 -24.07
C ALA A 38 -26.49 19.89 -24.63
N GLN A 39 -26.64 19.81 -25.95
CA GLN A 39 -27.95 19.65 -26.57
C GLN A 39 -28.62 18.35 -26.18
N LEU A 40 -27.86 17.23 -26.24
CA LEU A 40 -28.34 15.91 -25.81
C LEU A 40 -28.77 15.88 -24.35
N VAL A 41 -28.03 16.55 -23.46
CA VAL A 41 -28.41 16.71 -22.02
C VAL A 41 -29.71 17.49 -21.91
N ARG A 42 -29.87 18.60 -22.61
CA ARG A 42 -31.07 19.42 -22.59
C ARG A 42 -32.32 18.66 -23.06
N ASP A 43 -32.18 17.90 -24.15
CA ASP A 43 -33.28 17.11 -24.71
C ASP A 43 -33.63 15.92 -23.80
N THR A 44 -32.65 15.25 -23.24
CA THR A 44 -32.88 14.17 -22.26
C THR A 44 -33.54 14.70 -20.99
N TYR A 45 -33.15 15.88 -20.50
CA TYR A 45 -33.78 16.55 -19.35
C TYR A 45 -35.23 16.93 -19.61
N ARG A 46 -35.51 17.48 -20.80
CA ARG A 46 -36.89 17.84 -21.19
C ARG A 46 -37.78 16.61 -21.28
N ALA A 47 -37.34 15.54 -21.92
CA ALA A 47 -38.07 14.29 -22.04
C ALA A 47 -38.33 13.64 -20.67
N TRP A 48 -37.38 13.76 -19.76
CA TRP A 48 -37.54 13.28 -18.37
C TRP A 48 -38.59 14.13 -17.63
N ARG A 49 -38.55 15.46 -17.77
CA ARG A 49 -39.47 16.37 -17.15
C ARG A 49 -40.90 16.31 -17.70
N SER A 50 -41.06 16.05 -19.00
CA SER A 50 -42.37 15.85 -19.62
C SER A 50 -43.03 14.51 -19.28
N GLY A 51 -42.26 13.58 -18.63
CA GLY A 51 -42.71 12.23 -18.33
C GLY A 51 -42.65 11.27 -19.53
N GLU A 52 -42.13 11.69 -20.69
CA GLU A 52 -41.86 10.84 -21.85
C GLU A 52 -40.76 9.83 -21.58
N LEU A 53 -39.83 10.21 -20.68
CA LEU A 53 -38.71 9.36 -20.26
C LEU A 53 -38.83 9.06 -18.77
N SER A 54 -39.16 7.85 -18.40
CA SER A 54 -39.11 7.41 -17.00
C SER A 54 -37.70 6.87 -16.69
N ILE A 55 -36.95 7.58 -15.85
CA ILE A 55 -35.65 7.10 -15.39
C ILE A 55 -35.92 6.23 -14.16
N GLN A 56 -35.97 4.91 -14.38
CA GLN A 56 -35.89 3.98 -13.26
C GLN A 56 -34.42 3.95 -12.80
N LEU A 57 -34.14 4.60 -11.68
CA LEU A 57 -32.92 4.31 -10.93
C LEU A 57 -33.02 2.82 -10.58
N SER A 58 -32.41 1.94 -11.39
CA SER A 58 -31.99 0.67 -10.87
C SER A 58 -31.16 1.03 -9.64
N ARG A 59 -31.73 0.86 -8.44
CA ARG A 59 -30.90 0.87 -7.24
C ARG A 59 -29.70 0.02 -7.64
N PRO A 60 -28.46 0.55 -7.59
CA PRO A 60 -27.36 -0.35 -7.65
C PRO A 60 -27.75 -1.37 -6.60
N THR A 61 -27.96 -2.60 -7.02
CA THR A 61 -27.94 -3.70 -6.09
C THR A 61 -26.56 -3.56 -5.51
N THR A 62 -26.47 -2.83 -4.39
CA THR A 62 -25.38 -3.01 -3.46
C THR A 62 -25.58 -4.45 -3.01
N LEU A 63 -25.17 -5.36 -3.90
CA LEU A 63 -24.54 -6.55 -3.41
C LEU A 63 -23.44 -5.94 -2.54
N ALA A 64 -23.78 -5.80 -1.25
CA ALA A 64 -22.77 -5.68 -0.22
C ALA A 64 -21.69 -6.62 -0.74
N PRO A 65 -20.44 -6.15 -0.98
CA PRO A 65 -19.44 -7.05 -1.47
C PRO A 65 -19.58 -8.24 -0.54
N ARG A 66 -20.15 -9.34 -1.05
CA ARG A 66 -20.06 -10.61 -0.36
C ARG A 66 -18.60 -10.61 -0.02
N ALA A 67 -18.30 -10.58 1.29
CA ALA A 67 -16.97 -10.87 1.78
C ALA A 67 -16.70 -12.25 1.22
N SER A 68 -16.30 -12.28 -0.03
CA SER A 68 -15.97 -13.51 -0.70
C SER A 68 -14.70 -13.91 0.01
N PHE A 69 -14.73 -15.02 0.68
CA PHE A 69 -13.53 -15.74 1.12
C PHE A 69 -12.52 -15.92 -0.05
N LEU A 70 -12.88 -15.52 -1.24
CA LEU A 70 -12.06 -15.44 -2.45
C LEU A 70 -11.21 -14.15 -2.56
N GLY A 71 -11.28 -13.22 -1.61
CA GLY A 71 -10.42 -12.02 -1.60
C GLY A 71 -8.92 -12.33 -1.58
N TRP A 72 -8.54 -13.51 -1.11
CA TRP A 72 -7.16 -13.99 -1.12
C TRP A 72 -6.64 -14.35 -2.54
N GLN A 73 -7.51 -14.71 -3.48
CA GLN A 73 -7.11 -14.98 -4.87
C GLN A 73 -6.69 -13.71 -5.64
N ILE A 74 -6.95 -12.53 -5.06
CA ILE A 74 -6.73 -11.24 -5.71
C ILE A 74 -5.37 -10.61 -5.33
N ALA A 75 -4.65 -11.15 -4.33
CA ALA A 75 -3.34 -10.65 -3.88
C ALA A 75 -2.44 -11.80 -3.36
N PRO A 76 -2.10 -12.78 -4.22
CA PRO A 76 -1.38 -13.97 -3.79
C PRO A 76 0.03 -13.66 -3.30
N MET A 77 0.74 -12.69 -3.91
CA MET A 77 2.08 -12.33 -3.47
C MET A 77 2.08 -11.70 -2.08
N THR A 78 1.14 -10.81 -1.81
CA THR A 78 0.97 -10.22 -0.46
C THR A 78 0.71 -11.31 0.59
N LEU A 79 -0.11 -12.33 0.27
CA LEU A 79 -0.34 -13.45 1.17
C LEU A 79 0.90 -14.32 1.38
N VAL A 80 1.68 -14.56 0.33
CA VAL A 80 2.96 -15.28 0.45
C VAL A 80 3.91 -14.52 1.39
N LEU A 81 4.01 -13.20 1.24
CA LEU A 81 4.85 -12.37 2.12
C LEU A 81 4.37 -12.40 3.58
N ILE A 82 3.05 -12.38 3.81
CA ILE A 82 2.46 -12.54 5.15
C ILE A 82 2.79 -13.94 5.70
N ALA A 83 2.64 -15.00 4.91
CA ALA A 83 2.95 -16.36 5.34
C ALA A 83 4.43 -16.53 5.75
N PHE A 84 5.37 -15.97 4.97
CA PHE A 84 6.79 -15.97 5.34
C PHE A 84 7.07 -15.14 6.60
N SER A 85 6.39 -14.01 6.78
CA SER A 85 6.48 -13.20 7.99
C SER A 85 6.00 -13.96 9.23
N VAL A 86 4.86 -14.66 9.10
CA VAL A 86 4.36 -15.55 10.17
C VAL A 86 5.35 -16.69 10.42
N GLY A 87 5.91 -17.31 9.38
CA GLY A 87 6.94 -18.35 9.50
C GLY A 87 8.16 -17.86 10.28
N GLY A 88 8.69 -16.69 9.94
CA GLY A 88 9.82 -16.06 10.66
C GLY A 88 9.48 -15.71 12.11
N PHE A 89 8.25 -15.29 12.40
CA PHE A 89 7.77 -15.06 13.76
C PHE A 89 7.68 -16.39 14.56
N LEU A 90 7.21 -17.46 13.91
CA LEU A 90 7.10 -18.78 14.56
C LEU A 90 8.46 -19.36 14.95
N LEU A 91 9.54 -19.08 14.22
CA LEU A 91 10.88 -19.47 14.63
C LEU A 91 11.24 -18.93 16.02
N LEU A 92 10.88 -17.68 16.29
CA LEU A 92 11.12 -17.04 17.57
C LEU A 92 10.14 -17.51 18.65
N LEU A 93 8.85 -17.60 18.32
CA LEU A 93 7.79 -18.00 19.23
C LEU A 93 7.99 -19.44 19.77
N LEU A 94 8.47 -20.35 18.90
CA LEU A 94 8.70 -21.75 19.22
C LEU A 94 10.12 -22.00 19.78
N ASN A 95 10.88 -20.93 20.06
CA ASN A 95 12.26 -21.02 20.57
C ASN A 95 13.14 -21.91 19.68
N ALA A 96 13.06 -21.74 18.36
CA ALA A 96 13.94 -22.47 17.43
C ALA A 96 15.41 -22.22 17.76
N PRO A 97 16.32 -23.16 17.45
CA PRO A 97 17.75 -23.00 17.69
C PRO A 97 18.27 -21.66 17.11
N LEU A 98 19.10 -20.95 17.88
CA LEU A 98 19.68 -19.66 17.45
C LEU A 98 20.42 -19.75 16.10
N THR A 99 20.97 -20.93 15.79
CA THR A 99 21.59 -21.21 14.50
C THR A 99 20.63 -21.06 13.32
N TRP A 100 19.35 -21.40 13.51
CA TRP A 100 18.32 -21.19 12.48
C TRP A 100 17.99 -19.70 12.34
N LEU A 101 17.84 -19.00 13.46
CA LEU A 101 17.63 -17.55 13.43
C LEU A 101 18.79 -16.84 12.72
N ALA A 102 20.04 -17.23 13.03
CA ALA A 102 21.23 -16.67 12.43
C ALA A 102 21.31 -16.86 10.90
N LEU A 103 20.58 -17.81 10.31
CA LEU A 103 20.49 -17.96 8.86
C LEU A 103 19.68 -16.83 8.20
N PHE A 104 18.73 -16.25 8.91
CA PHE A 104 17.81 -15.23 8.39
C PHE A 104 18.20 -13.80 8.75
N THR A 105 19.14 -13.59 9.69
CA THR A 105 19.65 -12.26 10.02
C THR A 105 20.54 -11.70 8.92
N PHE A 106 20.64 -10.37 8.81
CA PHE A 106 21.49 -9.69 7.85
C PHE A 106 22.95 -10.07 8.06
N THR A 107 23.44 -9.87 9.29
CA THR A 107 24.78 -10.30 9.69
C THR A 107 24.66 -11.68 10.36
N PRO A 108 25.38 -12.70 9.92
CA PRO A 108 25.42 -13.98 10.62
C PRO A 108 25.98 -13.76 12.03
N PHE A 109 25.50 -14.53 12.99
CA PHE A 109 26.01 -14.45 14.35
C PHE A 109 26.14 -15.83 15.00
N SER A 110 27.02 -15.95 15.96
CA SER A 110 27.14 -17.07 16.89
C SER A 110 27.07 -16.56 18.33
N VAL A 111 26.89 -17.49 19.27
CA VAL A 111 27.00 -17.17 20.70
C VAL A 111 28.21 -17.88 21.23
N GLU A 112 29.26 -17.15 21.64
CA GLU A 112 30.51 -17.63 22.15
C GLU A 112 30.70 -17.11 23.57
N GLN A 113 30.87 -18.01 24.53
CA GLN A 113 30.99 -17.65 25.96
C GLN A 113 29.85 -16.73 26.48
N GLY A 114 28.63 -16.90 25.94
CA GLY A 114 27.47 -16.09 26.34
C GLY A 114 27.39 -14.71 25.65
N GLN A 115 28.31 -14.37 24.76
CA GLN A 115 28.31 -13.13 23.99
C GLN A 115 27.95 -13.39 22.53
N VAL A 116 27.21 -12.43 21.93
CA VAL A 116 26.91 -12.48 20.50
C VAL A 116 28.11 -11.99 19.72
N VAL A 117 28.60 -12.84 18.82
CA VAL A 117 29.71 -12.54 17.91
C VAL A 117 29.14 -12.47 16.48
N PHE A 118 29.32 -11.35 15.82
CA PHE A 118 28.89 -11.17 14.44
C PHE A 118 29.98 -11.58 13.45
N GLY A 119 29.57 -12.36 12.43
CA GLY A 119 30.43 -12.78 11.33
C GLY A 119 30.28 -11.88 10.11
N GLU A 120 30.92 -12.26 9.01
CA GLU A 120 30.82 -11.58 7.73
C GLU A 120 29.68 -12.15 6.87
N VAL A 121 29.01 -11.29 6.10
CA VAL A 121 27.91 -11.69 5.22
C VAL A 121 28.39 -12.59 4.08
N ASN A 122 29.62 -12.39 3.61
CA ASN A 122 30.23 -13.13 2.50
C ASN A 122 29.30 -13.23 1.27
N GLN A 123 29.19 -14.40 0.64
CA GLN A 123 28.33 -14.62 -0.54
C GLN A 123 26.90 -15.04 -0.20
N GLN A 124 26.43 -14.79 1.02
CA GLN A 124 25.08 -15.17 1.49
C GLN A 124 24.05 -14.08 1.16
N TYR A 125 23.81 -13.84 -0.14
CA TYR A 125 22.99 -12.74 -0.65
C TYR A 125 21.51 -12.78 -0.19
N TRP A 126 20.98 -13.94 0.21
CA TRP A 126 19.62 -14.01 0.78
C TRP A 126 19.46 -13.16 2.05
N ARG A 127 20.54 -12.92 2.79
CA ARG A 127 20.56 -12.10 4.02
C ARG A 127 20.20 -10.64 3.78
N LEU A 128 20.30 -10.17 2.54
CA LEU A 128 19.85 -8.83 2.16
C LEU A 128 18.32 -8.70 2.23
N ILE A 129 17.59 -9.83 2.14
CA ILE A 129 16.13 -9.88 2.05
C ILE A 129 15.49 -10.53 3.29
N THR A 130 16.07 -11.62 3.79
CA THR A 130 15.47 -12.48 4.82
C THR A 130 15.16 -11.79 6.16
N PRO A 131 15.90 -10.74 6.61
CA PRO A 131 15.54 -10.02 7.84
C PRO A 131 14.12 -9.44 7.80
N ALA A 132 13.59 -9.10 6.63
CA ALA A 132 12.23 -8.60 6.47
C ALA A 132 11.16 -9.56 7.04
N PHE A 133 11.46 -10.86 7.14
CA PHE A 133 10.52 -11.86 7.66
C PHE A 133 10.63 -12.12 9.17
N LEU A 134 11.68 -11.63 9.84
CA LEU A 134 11.88 -11.84 11.28
C LEU A 134 11.04 -10.84 12.09
N HIS A 135 10.26 -11.35 13.08
CA HIS A 135 9.40 -10.50 13.91
C HIS A 135 9.57 -10.85 15.40
N PHE A 136 9.94 -9.88 16.21
CA PHE A 136 10.39 -10.05 17.60
C PHE A 136 9.27 -9.85 18.65
N GLY A 137 7.99 -9.92 18.25
CA GLY A 137 6.87 -9.81 19.19
C GLY A 137 5.51 -9.78 18.51
N TRP A 138 4.45 -10.04 19.29
CA TRP A 138 3.07 -10.11 18.79
C TRP A 138 2.59 -8.81 18.13
N LEU A 139 2.81 -7.67 18.77
CA LEU A 139 2.43 -6.39 18.19
C LEU A 139 3.19 -6.11 16.90
N HIS A 140 4.48 -6.47 16.86
CA HIS A 140 5.33 -6.28 15.70
C HIS A 140 4.80 -7.05 14.48
N ILE A 141 4.51 -8.37 14.62
CA ILE A 141 3.98 -9.18 13.50
C ILE A 141 2.57 -8.74 13.09
N VAL A 142 1.67 -8.48 14.06
CA VAL A 142 0.29 -8.10 13.77
C VAL A 142 0.21 -6.79 12.98
N PHE A 143 0.92 -5.74 13.43
CA PHE A 143 0.93 -4.47 12.72
C PHE A 143 1.58 -4.57 11.34
N ASN A 144 2.68 -5.33 11.20
CA ASN A 144 3.30 -5.54 9.89
C ASN A 144 2.38 -6.27 8.93
N CYS A 145 1.73 -7.35 9.34
CA CYS A 145 0.77 -8.07 8.50
C CYS A 145 -0.44 -7.21 8.14
N LEU A 146 -0.97 -6.42 9.08
CA LEU A 146 -2.08 -5.49 8.84
C LEU A 146 -1.72 -4.48 7.74
N TRP A 147 -0.58 -3.79 7.89
CA TRP A 147 -0.17 -2.77 6.92
C TRP A 147 0.28 -3.37 5.60
N LEU A 148 0.92 -4.53 5.61
CA LEU A 148 1.28 -5.25 4.41
C LEU A 148 0.03 -5.65 3.62
N TRP A 149 -1.04 -6.10 4.30
CA TRP A 149 -2.31 -6.38 3.66
C TRP A 149 -2.99 -5.10 3.14
N GLU A 150 -3.07 -4.06 3.95
CA GLU A 150 -3.77 -2.81 3.61
C GLU A 150 -3.13 -2.10 2.41
N LEU A 151 -1.80 -2.03 2.35
CA LEU A 151 -1.07 -1.37 1.28
C LEU A 151 -0.73 -2.34 0.13
N GLY A 152 -0.15 -3.50 0.47
CA GLY A 152 0.36 -4.45 -0.50
C GLY A 152 -0.73 -5.05 -1.37
N ALA A 153 -1.85 -5.50 -0.78
CA ALA A 153 -2.93 -6.08 -1.54
C ALA A 153 -3.61 -5.06 -2.50
N ARG A 154 -3.64 -3.77 -2.14
CA ARG A 154 -4.16 -2.72 -3.03
C ARG A 154 -3.23 -2.47 -4.21
N ILE A 155 -1.93 -2.38 -3.95
CA ILE A 155 -0.90 -2.20 -4.98
C ILE A 155 -0.90 -3.41 -5.91
N GLU A 156 -0.87 -4.63 -5.35
CA GLU A 156 -0.83 -5.87 -6.11
C GLU A 156 -2.03 -6.04 -7.03
N ARG A 157 -3.25 -5.71 -6.57
CA ARG A 157 -4.48 -5.77 -7.39
C ARG A 157 -4.43 -4.87 -8.61
N GLN A 158 -3.75 -3.75 -8.55
CA GLN A 158 -3.64 -2.81 -9.66
C GLN A 158 -2.42 -3.07 -10.53
N MET A 159 -1.28 -3.42 -9.92
CA MET A 159 -0.01 -3.54 -10.60
C MET A 159 0.35 -4.98 -10.97
N GLY A 160 -0.34 -5.96 -10.40
CA GLY A 160 -0.05 -7.40 -10.55
C GLY A 160 1.01 -7.92 -9.60
N SER A 161 1.00 -9.25 -9.40
CA SER A 161 1.85 -9.94 -8.43
C SER A 161 3.34 -9.85 -8.76
N LEU A 162 3.72 -9.82 -10.04
CA LEU A 162 5.12 -9.72 -10.45
C LEU A 162 5.71 -8.36 -10.05
N ASN A 163 4.97 -7.27 -10.27
CA ASN A 163 5.41 -5.93 -9.84
C ASN A 163 5.46 -5.83 -8.32
N MET A 164 4.50 -6.43 -7.60
CA MET A 164 4.52 -6.50 -6.14
C MET A 164 5.75 -7.27 -5.62
N ALA A 165 6.13 -8.38 -6.25
CA ALA A 165 7.35 -9.13 -5.94
C ALA A 165 8.60 -8.27 -6.17
N GLY A 166 8.68 -7.59 -7.31
CA GLY A 166 9.77 -6.67 -7.63
C GLY A 166 9.90 -5.52 -6.63
N LEU A 167 8.79 -4.88 -6.26
CA LEU A 167 8.75 -3.83 -5.24
C LEU A 167 9.26 -4.37 -3.89
N PHE A 168 8.76 -5.53 -3.45
CA PHE A 168 9.23 -6.17 -2.22
C PHE A 168 10.73 -6.39 -2.25
N LEU A 169 11.28 -7.02 -3.30
CA LEU A 169 12.69 -7.35 -3.37
C LEU A 169 13.58 -6.10 -3.32
N VAL A 170 13.27 -5.07 -4.12
CA VAL A 170 14.06 -3.84 -4.16
C VAL A 170 13.98 -3.09 -2.83
N ILE A 171 12.78 -2.93 -2.28
CA ILE A 171 12.59 -2.20 -1.03
C ILE A 171 13.25 -2.96 0.14
N ALA A 172 13.08 -4.28 0.25
CA ALA A 172 13.70 -5.08 1.30
C ALA A 172 15.23 -5.01 1.23
N LEU A 173 15.80 -5.19 0.04
CA LEU A 173 17.24 -5.09 -0.19
C LEU A 173 17.78 -3.73 0.27
N VAL A 174 17.18 -2.63 -0.17
CA VAL A 174 17.66 -1.29 0.16
C VAL A 174 17.43 -0.97 1.63
N SER A 175 16.24 -1.23 2.18
CA SER A 175 15.91 -0.92 3.58
C SER A 175 16.81 -1.66 4.57
N ASN A 176 17.04 -2.98 4.36
CA ASN A 176 17.91 -3.78 5.20
C ASN A 176 19.38 -3.33 5.08
N SER A 177 19.83 -3.01 3.86
CA SER A 177 21.18 -2.50 3.64
C SER A 177 21.41 -1.14 4.31
N VAL A 178 20.42 -0.24 4.21
CA VAL A 178 20.47 1.07 4.90
C VAL A 178 20.52 0.87 6.42
N GLN A 179 19.74 -0.08 6.97
CA GLN A 179 19.79 -0.39 8.39
C GLN A 179 21.19 -0.88 8.81
N TYR A 180 21.79 -1.75 8.02
CA TYR A 180 23.13 -2.24 8.30
C TYR A 180 24.20 -1.14 8.21
N ILE A 181 24.11 -0.27 7.21
CA ILE A 181 25.08 0.83 7.00
C ILE A 181 25.04 1.83 8.16
N PHE A 182 23.87 2.18 8.66
CA PHE A 182 23.71 3.20 9.70
C PHE A 182 23.64 2.62 11.11
N GLY A 183 23.19 1.38 11.28
CA GLY A 183 23.07 0.71 12.59
C GLY A 183 24.24 -0.23 12.92
N GLY A 184 25.05 -0.59 11.92
CA GLY A 184 26.13 -1.58 12.07
C GLY A 184 25.61 -3.03 12.16
N PRO A 185 26.54 -3.97 12.46
CA PRO A 185 26.18 -5.36 12.73
C PRO A 185 25.20 -5.47 13.90
N GLY A 186 24.09 -6.19 13.71
CA GLY A 186 23.07 -6.33 14.72
C GLY A 186 21.99 -7.35 14.33
N ILE A 187 21.18 -7.74 15.32
CA ILE A 187 20.01 -8.57 15.11
C ILE A 187 18.81 -7.61 14.93
N PHE A 188 18.39 -7.42 13.71
CA PHE A 188 17.23 -6.61 13.35
C PHE A 188 16.36 -7.37 12.34
N GLY A 189 15.14 -6.93 12.18
CA GLY A 189 14.22 -7.50 11.20
C GLY A 189 12.84 -6.86 11.28
N GLY A 190 11.96 -7.33 10.42
CA GLY A 190 10.58 -6.92 10.29
C GLY A 190 10.24 -6.44 8.89
N MET A 191 9.00 -6.69 8.49
CA MET A 191 8.45 -6.25 7.21
C MET A 191 8.25 -4.72 7.16
N SER A 192 8.46 -4.01 8.26
CA SER A 192 8.16 -2.58 8.39
C SER A 192 8.93 -1.69 7.41
N GLY A 193 10.19 -2.01 7.09
CA GLY A 193 10.93 -1.31 6.04
C GLY A 193 10.23 -1.40 4.68
N VAL A 194 9.72 -2.59 4.33
CA VAL A 194 8.92 -2.80 3.11
C VAL A 194 7.58 -2.09 3.21
N VAL A 195 6.89 -2.16 4.33
CA VAL A 195 5.60 -1.48 4.57
C VAL A 195 5.73 0.03 4.38
N TYR A 196 6.78 0.66 4.94
CA TYR A 196 7.07 2.07 4.69
C TYR A 196 7.43 2.35 3.22
N GLY A 197 8.11 1.42 2.56
CA GLY A 197 8.36 1.50 1.13
C GLY A 197 7.07 1.47 0.30
N LEU A 198 6.15 0.57 0.62
CA LEU A 198 4.83 0.53 -0.03
C LEU A 198 4.02 1.79 0.23
N LEU A 199 4.12 2.38 1.44
CA LEU A 199 3.52 3.68 1.74
C LEU A 199 4.10 4.78 0.87
N GLY A 200 5.44 4.88 0.77
CA GLY A 200 6.13 5.85 -0.09
C GLY A 200 5.75 5.70 -1.56
N PHE A 201 5.72 4.46 -2.05
CA PHE A 201 5.30 4.11 -3.41
C PHE A 201 3.87 4.56 -3.70
N ALA A 202 2.93 4.22 -2.83
CA ALA A 202 1.54 4.57 -3.00
C ALA A 202 1.30 6.09 -2.88
N TRP A 203 1.99 6.76 -1.97
CA TRP A 203 1.83 8.19 -1.76
C TRP A 203 2.33 9.00 -2.95
N VAL A 204 3.60 8.81 -3.32
CA VAL A 204 4.24 9.57 -4.41
C VAL A 204 3.69 9.11 -5.77
N GLY A 205 3.51 7.81 -5.97
CA GLY A 205 2.96 7.26 -7.21
C GLY A 205 1.57 7.81 -7.52
N ALA A 206 0.66 7.85 -6.53
CA ALA A 206 -0.68 8.43 -6.72
C ALA A 206 -0.67 9.96 -6.88
N ALA A 207 0.37 10.67 -6.42
CA ALA A 207 0.54 12.10 -6.69
C ALA A 207 1.00 12.34 -8.13
N VAL A 208 1.88 11.47 -8.66
CA VAL A 208 2.38 11.51 -10.03
C VAL A 208 1.34 10.98 -11.01
N GLN A 209 0.65 9.87 -10.70
CA GLN A 209 -0.39 9.26 -11.53
C GLN A 209 -1.73 9.24 -10.79
N PRO A 210 -2.56 10.30 -10.92
CA PRO A 210 -3.81 10.44 -10.17
C PRO A 210 -4.87 9.38 -10.47
N GLU A 211 -4.75 8.62 -11.55
CA GLU A 211 -5.67 7.53 -11.92
C GLU A 211 -5.45 6.27 -11.06
N TRP A 212 -4.34 6.20 -10.34
CA TRP A 212 -4.09 5.09 -9.44
C TRP A 212 -5.01 5.12 -8.23
N VAL A 213 -5.74 4.01 -8.01
CA VAL A 213 -6.79 3.91 -6.98
C VAL A 213 -6.25 3.51 -5.61
N PHE A 214 -4.98 3.11 -5.49
CA PHE A 214 -4.39 2.68 -4.21
C PHE A 214 -3.82 3.82 -3.36
N LYS A 215 -4.23 5.05 -3.61
CA LYS A 215 -3.84 6.20 -2.78
C LYS A 215 -4.20 5.94 -1.33
N PRO A 216 -3.23 6.02 -0.39
CA PRO A 216 -3.51 5.82 1.03
C PRO A 216 -4.49 6.89 1.55
N ALA A 217 -5.45 6.48 2.38
CA ALA A 217 -6.34 7.41 3.03
C ALA A 217 -5.57 8.35 3.98
N ARG A 218 -5.99 9.62 4.08
CA ARG A 218 -5.34 10.61 4.94
C ARG A 218 -5.11 10.13 6.39
N PRO A 219 -6.09 9.50 7.06
CA PRO A 219 -5.87 8.99 8.43
C PRO A 219 -4.77 7.94 8.51
N ILE A 220 -4.68 7.04 7.53
CA ILE A 220 -3.62 6.02 7.46
C ILE A 220 -2.25 6.68 7.31
N MET A 221 -2.13 7.63 6.40
CA MET A 221 -0.88 8.38 6.20
C MET A 221 -0.44 9.11 7.48
N LEU A 222 -1.35 9.84 8.11
CA LEU A 222 -1.07 10.57 9.35
C LEU A 222 -0.65 9.63 10.47
N PHE A 223 -1.35 8.48 10.62
CA PHE A 223 -0.98 7.48 11.61
C PHE A 223 0.41 6.91 11.35
N MET A 224 0.71 6.46 10.13
CA MET A 224 1.98 5.82 9.81
C MET A 224 3.16 6.80 9.89
N VAL A 225 2.98 8.03 9.41
CA VAL A 225 4.02 9.08 9.53
C VAL A 225 4.21 9.48 11.00
N GLY A 226 3.12 9.64 11.76
CA GLY A 226 3.20 9.90 13.20
C GLY A 226 3.91 8.77 13.96
N TRP A 227 3.61 7.51 13.62
CA TRP A 227 4.29 6.36 14.19
C TRP A 227 5.79 6.35 13.84
N LEU A 228 6.15 6.67 12.59
CA LEU A 228 7.55 6.82 12.18
C LEU A 228 8.28 7.86 13.05
N VAL A 229 7.66 9.03 13.27
CA VAL A 229 8.23 10.07 14.12
C VAL A 229 8.41 9.57 15.56
N ILE A 230 7.41 8.89 16.14
CA ILE A 230 7.48 8.29 17.48
C ILE A 230 8.66 7.30 17.57
N CYS A 231 8.88 6.49 16.55
CA CYS A 231 10.02 5.57 16.49
C CYS A 231 11.35 6.33 16.39
N LEU A 232 11.44 7.34 15.52
CA LEU A 232 12.66 8.13 15.29
C LEU A 232 13.10 8.90 16.54
N VAL A 233 12.17 9.38 17.36
CA VAL A 233 12.51 10.09 18.61
C VAL A 233 12.75 9.13 19.79
N GLY A 234 12.74 7.81 19.56
CA GLY A 234 13.14 6.79 20.55
C GLY A 234 12.07 6.48 21.60
N VAL A 235 10.83 6.97 21.47
CA VAL A 235 9.76 6.73 22.46
C VAL A 235 9.49 5.23 22.64
N VAL A 236 9.51 4.47 21.55
CA VAL A 236 9.25 3.01 21.56
C VAL A 236 10.31 2.27 22.37
N GLU A 237 11.57 2.69 22.25
CA GLU A 237 12.71 2.11 22.99
C GLU A 237 12.63 2.46 24.48
N VAL A 238 12.31 3.74 24.80
CA VAL A 238 12.14 4.20 26.19
C VAL A 238 10.99 3.47 26.90
N LEU A 239 9.93 3.13 26.18
CA LEU A 239 8.81 2.35 26.71
C LEU A 239 9.10 0.84 26.84
N GLY A 240 10.30 0.40 26.48
CA GLY A 240 10.73 -1.00 26.66
C GLY A 240 10.27 -1.97 25.57
N PHE A 241 9.78 -1.47 24.44
CA PHE A 241 9.38 -2.32 23.31
C PHE A 241 10.55 -2.79 22.42
N GLY A 242 11.79 -2.47 22.82
CA GLY A 242 13.02 -2.85 22.11
C GLY A 242 13.48 -1.83 21.07
N ALA A 243 14.69 -2.06 20.55
CA ALA A 243 15.27 -1.19 19.53
C ALA A 243 14.53 -1.29 18.20
N VAL A 244 14.28 -0.13 17.58
CA VAL A 244 13.57 -0.02 16.30
C VAL A 244 14.59 0.17 15.17
N ALA A 245 14.40 -0.56 14.08
CA ALA A 245 15.23 -0.45 12.86
C ALA A 245 14.87 0.80 12.05
N ASN A 246 15.10 1.98 12.66
CA ASN A 246 14.68 3.28 12.14
C ASN A 246 15.26 3.61 10.76
N ALA A 247 16.52 3.22 10.52
CA ALA A 247 17.16 3.45 9.22
C ALA A 247 16.50 2.62 8.11
N ALA A 248 16.02 1.39 8.43
CA ALA A 248 15.25 0.59 7.49
C ALA A 248 13.91 1.26 7.13
N HIS A 249 13.22 1.87 8.11
CA HIS A 249 11.97 2.58 7.86
C HIS A 249 12.15 3.75 6.89
N VAL A 250 13.12 4.60 7.16
CA VAL A 250 13.42 5.77 6.31
C VAL A 250 13.92 5.32 4.94
N GLY A 251 14.87 4.38 4.90
CA GLY A 251 15.40 3.83 3.65
C GLY A 251 14.31 3.20 2.78
N GLY A 252 13.40 2.42 3.40
CA GLY A 252 12.25 1.87 2.73
C GLY A 252 11.32 2.94 2.16
N LEU A 253 10.91 3.91 2.98
CA LEU A 253 10.02 5.00 2.59
C LEU A 253 10.56 5.77 1.38
N LEU A 254 11.85 6.15 1.41
CA LEU A 254 12.49 6.88 0.33
C LEU A 254 12.60 6.03 -0.95
N THR A 255 13.00 4.78 -0.83
CA THR A 255 13.07 3.84 -1.96
C THR A 255 11.71 3.69 -2.62
N GLY A 256 10.67 3.46 -1.83
CA GLY A 256 9.32 3.36 -2.34
C GLY A 256 8.83 4.63 -3.00
N ALA A 257 9.13 5.80 -2.44
CA ALA A 257 8.78 7.09 -3.02
C ALA A 257 9.42 7.28 -4.42
N VAL A 258 10.70 6.94 -4.55
CA VAL A 258 11.42 7.00 -5.84
C VAL A 258 10.78 6.03 -6.85
N LEU A 259 10.55 4.78 -6.45
CA LEU A 259 9.88 3.79 -7.32
C LEU A 259 8.48 4.24 -7.72
N GLY A 260 7.71 4.83 -6.80
CA GLY A 260 6.38 5.39 -7.07
C GLY A 260 6.42 6.52 -8.10
N ALA A 261 7.41 7.40 -8.01
CA ALA A 261 7.62 8.45 -9.01
C ALA A 261 7.95 7.86 -10.39
N VAL A 262 8.91 6.92 -10.45
CA VAL A 262 9.34 6.27 -11.71
C VAL A 262 8.19 5.53 -12.37
N PHE A 263 7.50 4.66 -11.65
CA PHE A 263 6.36 3.90 -12.19
C PHE A 263 5.20 4.83 -12.56
N GLY A 264 4.94 5.88 -11.78
CA GLY A 264 3.91 6.86 -12.07
C GLY A 264 4.16 7.62 -13.37
N VAL A 265 5.41 8.03 -13.63
CA VAL A 265 5.79 8.66 -14.90
C VAL A 265 5.69 7.67 -16.07
N ALA A 266 6.26 6.47 -15.91
CA ALA A 266 6.25 5.45 -16.96
C ALA A 266 4.82 5.06 -17.40
N SER A 267 3.88 4.98 -16.45
CA SER A 267 2.49 4.63 -16.76
C SER A 267 1.72 5.75 -17.49
N ARG A 268 2.16 7.01 -17.41
CA ARG A 268 1.58 8.11 -18.17
C ARG A 268 2.00 8.08 -19.64
N THR A 269 3.23 7.73 -19.91
CA THR A 269 3.77 7.68 -21.27
C THR A 269 3.20 6.52 -22.08
N GLY A 270 2.94 5.37 -21.44
CA GLY A 270 2.32 4.21 -22.09
C GLY A 270 0.81 4.33 -22.35
N ALA A 271 0.15 5.38 -21.88
CA ALA A 271 -1.28 5.65 -22.15
C ALA A 271 -1.48 6.71 -23.26
N ALA A 272 -0.39 7.23 -23.83
CA ALA A 272 -0.42 8.25 -24.88
C ALA A 272 -0.19 7.67 -26.30
N ASP A 273 0.11 6.37 -26.40
CA ASP A 273 0.23 5.59 -27.64
C ASP A 273 -1.04 4.72 -27.83
#